data_8004bf1325df6dc9dad4cfb4a7ede9a1
#
_entry.id   8004bf1325df6dc9dad4cfb4a7ede9a1
#
_cell.length_a   1.000
_cell.length_b   1.000
_cell.length_c   1.000
_cell.angle_alpha   90.00
_cell.angle_beta   90.00
_cell.angle_gamma   90.00
#
_symmetry.space_group_name_H-M   'P 1'
#
loop_
_entity.id
_entity.type
_entity.pdbx_description
1 polymer ?
#
loop_
_entity_poly.entity_id
_entity_poly.type
_entity_poly.pdbx_seq_one_letter_code
_entity_poly.pdbx_strand_id
1 'polypeptide(L)'
;MKRTVLVIDDDKMILDMIQGILEDKFEVSAVNDGQKAFRVLERIHPDVILLDLKMPGMDGYDVISRLKVNQEYKGIPVIFLTAVTDEYSETKCFEAGAEDYIRKPFTANALTARLERVLNIHECVRI
;
A
#
# COMPACT_ATOMS: atom_id res chain seq x y z
N MET A 1 5.93 7.02 18.86
CA MET A 1 4.67 6.49 18.34
C MET A 1 4.90 5.83 16.98
N LYS A 2 4.40 4.62 16.78
CA LYS A 2 4.60 3.91 15.51
C LYS A 2 3.72 4.50 14.41
N ARG A 3 4.26 4.57 13.21
CA ARG A 3 3.47 4.92 12.02
C ARG A 3 2.60 3.73 11.61
N THR A 4 1.48 4.00 10.98
CA THR A 4 0.48 3.00 10.61
C THR A 4 0.58 2.64 9.13
N VAL A 5 0.59 1.34 8.85
CA VAL A 5 0.59 0.80 7.49
C VAL A 5 -0.68 -0.02 7.29
N LEU A 6 -1.43 0.29 6.24
CA LEU A 6 -2.55 -0.54 5.83
C LEU A 6 -2.11 -1.41 4.66
N VAL A 7 -2.26 -2.72 4.79
CA VAL A 7 -1.89 -3.68 3.75
C VAL A 7 -3.15 -4.32 3.17
N ILE A 8 -3.28 -4.28 1.87
CA ILE A 8 -4.44 -4.82 1.15
C ILE A 8 -3.94 -5.84 0.13
N ASP A 9 -4.18 -7.12 0.37
CA ASP A 9 -3.74 -8.21 -0.51
C ASP A 9 -4.64 -9.41 -0.26
N ASP A 10 -5.14 -10.04 -1.31
CA ASP A 10 -6.01 -11.22 -1.16
C ASP A 10 -5.26 -12.49 -0.78
N ASP A 11 -3.93 -12.49 -0.84
CA ASP A 11 -3.11 -13.62 -0.46
C ASP A 11 -2.74 -13.53 1.03
N LYS A 12 -3.32 -14.43 1.83
CA LYS A 12 -3.08 -14.45 3.27
C LYS A 12 -1.60 -14.65 3.62
N MET A 13 -0.87 -15.42 2.81
CA MET A 13 0.57 -15.64 3.05
C MET A 13 1.35 -14.34 2.93
N ILE A 14 1.00 -13.50 1.97
CA ILE A 14 1.64 -12.19 1.80
C ILE A 14 1.29 -11.29 2.98
N LEU A 15 0.03 -11.26 3.41
CA LEU A 15 -0.38 -10.46 4.57
C LEU A 15 0.38 -10.88 5.83
N ASP A 16 0.49 -12.17 6.08
CA ASP A 16 1.22 -12.69 7.25
C ASP A 16 2.70 -12.37 7.18
N MET A 17 3.30 -12.49 5.99
CA MET A 17 4.71 -12.16 5.77
C MET A 17 4.99 -10.68 6.05
N ILE A 18 4.17 -9.79 5.49
CA ILE A 18 4.35 -8.35 5.69
C ILE A 18 4.14 -7.96 7.15
N GLN A 19 3.13 -8.54 7.80
CA GLN A 19 2.90 -8.35 9.22
C GLN A 19 4.15 -8.69 10.03
N GLY A 20 4.74 -9.86 9.78
CA GLY A 20 5.95 -10.29 10.47
C GLY A 20 7.16 -9.41 10.23
N ILE A 21 7.30 -8.89 9.01
CA ILE A 21 8.41 -8.00 8.66
C ILE A 21 8.28 -6.64 9.36
N LEU A 22 7.08 -6.10 9.43
CA LEU A 22 6.87 -4.69 9.79
C LEU A 22 6.43 -4.47 11.24
N GLU A 23 5.93 -5.48 11.94
CA GLU A 23 5.27 -5.29 13.25
C GLU A 23 6.14 -4.67 14.34
N ASP A 24 7.46 -4.84 14.27
CA ASP A 24 8.35 -4.25 15.26
C ASP A 24 8.42 -2.72 15.16
N LYS A 25 8.29 -2.18 13.94
CA LYS A 25 8.47 -0.75 13.68
C LYS A 25 7.17 -0.01 13.35
N PHE A 26 6.13 -0.73 12.95
CA PHE A 26 4.90 -0.15 12.44
C PHE A 26 3.67 -0.77 13.09
N GLU A 27 2.60 0.03 13.19
CA GLU A 27 1.27 -0.50 13.44
C GLU A 27 0.74 -1.00 12.10
N VAL A 28 0.49 -2.30 11.98
CA VAL A 28 0.06 -2.91 10.72
C VAL A 28 -1.40 -3.33 10.80
N SER A 29 -2.20 -2.83 9.87
CA SER A 29 -3.56 -3.30 9.65
C SER A 29 -3.58 -4.02 8.31
N ALA A 30 -4.07 -5.26 8.29
CA ALA A 30 -4.07 -6.09 7.09
C ALA A 30 -5.48 -6.52 6.74
N VAL A 31 -5.88 -6.32 5.49
CA VAL A 31 -7.18 -6.74 4.98
C VAL A 31 -7.02 -7.46 3.65
N ASN A 32 -7.97 -8.31 3.31
CA ASN A 32 -7.85 -9.17 2.14
C ASN A 32 -8.73 -8.75 0.95
N ASP A 33 -9.39 -7.61 1.01
CA ASP A 33 -10.09 -7.05 -0.14
C ASP A 33 -10.29 -5.54 -0.01
N GLY A 34 -10.67 -4.91 -1.12
CA GLY A 34 -10.84 -3.47 -1.18
C GLY A 34 -12.00 -2.93 -0.36
N GLN A 35 -13.10 -3.67 -0.26
CA GLN A 35 -14.24 -3.22 0.54
C GLN A 35 -13.90 -3.18 2.02
N LYS A 36 -13.20 -4.19 2.50
CA LYS A 36 -12.73 -4.21 3.89
C LYS A 36 -11.75 -3.08 4.16
N ALA A 37 -10.91 -2.74 3.17
CA ALA A 37 -9.99 -1.61 3.29
C ALA A 37 -10.73 -0.31 3.55
N PHE A 38 -11.80 -0.03 2.83
CA PHE A 38 -12.57 1.20 3.04
C PHE A 38 -13.30 1.22 4.38
N ARG A 39 -13.72 0.08 4.89
CA ARG A 39 -14.28 0.00 6.25
C ARG A 39 -13.24 0.33 7.32
N VAL A 40 -12.03 -0.19 7.14
CA VAL A 40 -10.93 0.08 8.07
C VAL A 40 -10.52 1.55 8.02
N LEU A 41 -10.51 2.15 6.83
CA LEU A 41 -10.17 3.57 6.65
C LEU A 41 -11.14 4.51 7.38
N GLU A 42 -12.34 4.08 7.68
CA GLU A 42 -13.27 4.87 8.51
C GLU A 42 -12.79 4.98 9.96
N ARG A 43 -11.91 4.09 10.40
CA ARG A 43 -11.46 4.00 11.79
C ARG A 43 -10.00 4.37 12.00
N ILE A 44 -9.17 4.24 10.97
CA ILE A 44 -7.74 4.52 11.08
C ILE A 44 -7.29 5.50 10.01
N HIS A 45 -6.19 6.19 10.29
CA HIS A 45 -5.52 7.07 9.33
C HIS A 45 -4.14 6.48 9.05
N PRO A 46 -3.99 5.60 8.05
CA PRO A 46 -2.68 5.05 7.76
C PRO A 46 -1.76 6.12 7.17
N ASP A 47 -0.49 5.98 7.45
CA ASP A 47 0.54 6.85 6.90
C ASP A 47 0.94 6.41 5.49
N VAL A 48 0.70 5.15 5.16
CA VAL A 48 0.95 4.57 3.84
C VAL A 48 0.06 3.35 3.64
N ILE A 49 -0.27 3.08 2.37
CA ILE A 49 -1.04 1.90 1.97
C ILE A 49 -0.19 1.04 1.05
N LEU A 50 -0.04 -0.25 1.40
CA LEU A 50 0.52 -1.26 0.51
C LEU A 50 -0.65 -1.99 -0.14
N LEU A 51 -0.72 -1.99 -1.45
CA LEU A 51 -1.90 -2.40 -2.20
C LEU A 51 -1.55 -3.38 -3.31
N ASP A 52 -2.10 -4.60 -3.22
CA ASP A 52 -1.95 -5.59 -4.27
C ASP A 52 -2.67 -5.12 -5.54
N LEU A 53 -2.02 -5.30 -6.67
CA LEU A 53 -2.55 -4.86 -7.95
C LEU A 53 -3.69 -5.76 -8.43
N LYS A 54 -3.52 -7.07 -8.29
CA LYS A 54 -4.49 -8.05 -8.80
C LYS A 54 -5.24 -8.74 -7.67
N MET A 55 -6.52 -8.41 -7.54
CA MET A 55 -7.42 -9.04 -6.58
C MET A 55 -8.75 -9.31 -7.26
N PRO A 56 -9.46 -10.39 -6.89
CA PRO A 56 -10.79 -10.63 -7.44
C PRO A 56 -11.77 -9.53 -7.03
N GLY A 57 -12.71 -9.20 -7.92
CA GLY A 57 -13.66 -8.14 -7.68
C GLY A 57 -13.01 -6.77 -7.85
N MET A 58 -12.84 -6.04 -6.75
CA MET A 58 -12.20 -4.72 -6.77
C MET A 58 -10.69 -4.90 -6.78
N ASP A 59 -10.03 -4.60 -7.90
CA ASP A 59 -8.57 -4.70 -8.00
C ASP A 59 -7.86 -3.46 -7.46
N GLY A 60 -6.52 -3.47 -7.52
CA GLY A 60 -5.72 -2.36 -7.00
C GLY A 60 -5.97 -1.03 -7.71
N TYR A 61 -6.23 -1.06 -9.01
CA TYR A 61 -6.55 0.15 -9.75
C TYR A 61 -7.89 0.74 -9.32
N ASP A 62 -8.88 -0.12 -9.06
CA ASP A 62 -10.18 0.33 -8.55
C ASP A 62 -10.04 0.97 -7.17
N VAL A 63 -9.24 0.37 -6.31
CA VAL A 63 -9.02 0.90 -4.96
C VAL A 63 -8.33 2.26 -5.02
N ILE A 64 -7.23 2.38 -5.76
CA ILE A 64 -6.50 3.65 -5.82
C ILE A 64 -7.34 4.75 -6.46
N SER A 65 -8.16 4.42 -7.46
CA SER A 65 -9.06 5.40 -8.09
C SER A 65 -10.01 6.01 -7.08
N ARG A 66 -10.59 5.18 -6.21
CA ARG A 66 -11.49 5.65 -5.17
C ARG A 66 -10.78 6.46 -4.10
N LEU A 67 -9.56 6.06 -3.74
CA LEU A 67 -8.77 6.79 -2.76
C LEU A 67 -8.45 8.21 -3.27
N LYS A 68 -8.07 8.33 -4.53
CA LYS A 68 -7.59 9.60 -5.10
C LYS A 68 -8.70 10.63 -5.32
N VAL A 69 -9.95 10.21 -5.39
CA VAL A 69 -11.09 11.15 -5.47
C VAL A 69 -11.70 11.49 -4.12
N ASN A 70 -11.24 10.87 -3.04
CA ASN A 70 -11.75 11.11 -1.69
C ASN A 70 -10.88 12.15 -0.98
N GLN A 71 -11.51 13.21 -0.49
CA GLN A 71 -10.77 14.32 0.15
C GLN A 71 -10.00 13.90 1.38
N GLU A 72 -10.49 12.91 2.13
CA GLU A 72 -9.80 12.42 3.33
C GLU A 72 -8.62 11.51 2.99
N TYR A 73 -8.69 10.77 1.88
CA TYR A 73 -7.73 9.69 1.59
C TYR A 73 -6.74 10.02 0.48
N LYS A 74 -7.03 11.02 -0.34
CA LYS A 74 -6.21 11.31 -1.53
C LYS A 74 -4.74 11.63 -1.23
N GLY A 75 -4.45 12.12 -0.04
CA GLY A 75 -3.08 12.45 0.37
C GLY A 75 -2.28 11.28 0.92
N ILE A 76 -2.91 10.12 1.16
CA ILE A 76 -2.22 8.95 1.68
C ILE A 76 -1.40 8.32 0.56
N PRO A 77 -0.07 8.16 0.74
CA PRO A 77 0.75 7.53 -0.30
C PRO A 77 0.41 6.05 -0.45
N VAL A 78 0.40 5.58 -1.69
CA VAL A 78 0.11 4.19 -2.04
C VAL A 78 1.31 3.58 -2.73
N ILE A 79 1.71 2.39 -2.29
CA ILE A 79 2.76 1.59 -2.91
C ILE A 79 2.08 0.30 -3.41
N PHE A 80 2.16 0.03 -4.71
CA PHE A 80 1.61 -1.21 -5.23
C PHE A 80 2.52 -2.41 -4.94
N LEU A 81 1.88 -3.54 -4.64
CA LEU A 81 2.54 -4.85 -4.58
C LEU A 81 2.13 -5.59 -5.86
N THR A 82 3.09 -6.04 -6.64
CA THR A 82 2.74 -6.63 -7.94
C THR A 82 3.66 -7.76 -8.35
N ALA A 83 3.08 -8.83 -8.91
CA ALA A 83 3.80 -9.88 -9.60
C ALA A 83 4.04 -9.53 -11.08
N VAL A 84 3.40 -8.47 -11.59
CA VAL A 84 3.53 -8.04 -12.97
C VAL A 84 4.87 -7.33 -13.17
N THR A 85 5.59 -7.70 -14.22
CA THR A 85 6.98 -7.26 -14.43
C THR A 85 7.19 -6.47 -15.71
N ASP A 86 6.14 -6.22 -16.51
CA ASP A 86 6.31 -5.48 -17.76
C ASP A 86 6.33 -3.97 -17.54
N GLU A 87 7.00 -3.29 -18.44
CA GLU A 87 7.20 -1.84 -18.40
C GLU A 87 5.88 -1.06 -18.45
N TYR A 88 4.89 -1.58 -19.19
CA TYR A 88 3.58 -0.95 -19.31
C TYR A 88 2.87 -0.89 -17.96
N SER A 89 2.90 -1.98 -17.20
CA SER A 89 2.25 -2.04 -15.89
C SER A 89 2.92 -1.10 -14.89
N GLU A 90 4.24 -0.95 -14.97
CA GLU A 90 5.00 -0.03 -14.15
C GLU A 90 4.54 1.42 -14.38
N THR A 91 4.49 1.83 -15.63
CA THR A 91 4.02 3.15 -16.02
C THR A 91 2.58 3.38 -15.57
N LYS A 92 1.71 2.39 -15.76
CA LYS A 92 0.31 2.48 -15.37
C LYS A 92 0.13 2.67 -13.87
N CYS A 93 0.98 2.03 -13.05
CA CYS A 93 0.96 2.22 -11.60
C CYS A 93 1.21 3.68 -11.23
N PHE A 94 2.23 4.30 -11.82
CA PHE A 94 2.53 5.70 -11.54
C PHE A 94 1.46 6.64 -12.06
N GLU A 95 0.92 6.38 -13.24
CA GLU A 95 -0.17 7.17 -13.80
C GLU A 95 -1.44 7.11 -12.94
N ALA A 96 -1.68 5.98 -12.27
CA ALA A 96 -2.80 5.82 -11.35
C ALA A 96 -2.62 6.61 -10.05
N GLY A 97 -1.42 7.13 -9.79
CA GLY A 97 -1.14 7.94 -8.62
C GLY A 97 -0.36 7.25 -7.52
N ALA A 98 0.23 6.07 -7.80
CA ALA A 98 1.09 5.40 -6.84
C ALA A 98 2.42 6.12 -6.67
N GLU A 99 2.95 6.11 -5.46
CA GLU A 99 4.27 6.69 -5.16
C GLU A 99 5.41 5.75 -5.56
N ASP A 100 5.16 4.45 -5.51
CA ASP A 100 6.15 3.43 -5.81
C ASP A 100 5.44 2.10 -6.06
N TYR A 101 6.22 1.10 -6.44
CA TYR A 101 5.73 -0.28 -6.53
C TYR A 101 6.81 -1.24 -6.04
N ILE A 102 6.39 -2.41 -5.59
CA ILE A 102 7.27 -3.46 -5.09
C ILE A 102 6.92 -4.75 -5.81
N ARG A 103 7.89 -5.37 -6.45
CA ARG A 103 7.69 -6.63 -7.15
C ARG A 103 7.66 -7.81 -6.19
N LYS A 104 6.73 -8.70 -6.42
CA LYS A 104 6.68 -10.01 -5.75
C LYS A 104 7.50 -11.01 -6.57
N PRO A 105 8.34 -11.85 -5.96
CA PRO A 105 8.67 -11.89 -4.53
C PRO A 105 9.62 -10.77 -4.14
N PHE A 106 9.52 -10.30 -2.92
CA PHE A 106 10.37 -9.23 -2.38
C PHE A 106 11.12 -9.70 -1.14
N THR A 107 12.21 -9.01 -0.80
CA THR A 107 12.93 -9.24 0.44
C THR A 107 12.40 -8.31 1.54
N ALA A 108 12.62 -8.69 2.79
CA ALA A 108 12.24 -7.84 3.92
C ALA A 108 12.93 -6.47 3.83
N ASN A 109 14.21 -6.45 3.45
CA ASN A 109 14.96 -5.20 3.34
C ASN A 109 14.43 -4.30 2.22
N ALA A 110 14.07 -4.87 1.07
CA ALA A 110 13.53 -4.09 -0.04
C ALA A 110 12.17 -3.47 0.33
N LEU A 111 11.31 -4.24 0.97
CA LEU A 111 10.01 -3.75 1.43
C LEU A 111 10.18 -2.58 2.41
N THR A 112 10.99 -2.78 3.43
CA THR A 112 11.20 -1.79 4.48
C THR A 112 11.85 -0.52 3.93
N ALA A 113 12.85 -0.66 3.05
CA ALA A 113 13.55 0.49 2.47
C ALA A 113 12.63 1.36 1.62
N ARG A 114 11.80 0.75 0.77
CA ARG A 114 10.87 1.50 -0.07
C ARG A 114 9.78 2.19 0.76
N LEU A 115 9.29 1.48 1.76
CA LEU A 115 8.30 2.01 2.67
C LEU A 115 8.83 3.24 3.42
N GLU A 116 10.01 3.14 3.98
CA GLU A 116 10.63 4.24 4.71
C GLU A 116 10.94 5.43 3.81
N ARG A 117 11.38 5.18 2.58
CA ARG A 117 11.63 6.25 1.61
C ARG A 117 10.38 7.04 1.33
N VAL A 118 9.27 6.37 1.05
CA VAL A 118 7.99 7.04 0.77
C VAL A 118 7.51 7.83 2.00
N LEU A 119 7.60 7.24 3.18
CA LEU A 119 7.21 7.91 4.41
C LEU A 119 8.05 9.16 4.69
N ASN A 120 9.36 9.07 4.46
CA ASN A 120 10.26 10.21 4.68
C ASN A 120 9.99 11.36 3.72
N ILE A 121 9.71 11.07 2.45
CA ILE A 121 9.36 12.08 1.46
C ILE A 121 8.09 12.82 1.90
N HIS A 122 7.07 12.11 2.34
CA HIS A 122 5.81 12.70 2.78
C HIS A 122 5.97 13.52 4.06
N GLU A 123 6.81 13.10 4.98
CA GLU A 123 7.14 13.90 6.15
C GLU A 123 7.78 15.23 5.79
N CYS A 124 8.75 15.20 4.88
CA CYS A 124 9.43 16.43 4.44
C CYS A 124 8.44 17.42 3.80
N VAL A 125 7.49 16.93 3.03
CA VAL A 125 6.48 17.76 2.38
C VAL A 125 5.52 18.42 3.39
N ARG A 126 5.29 17.78 4.53
CA ARG A 126 4.41 18.31 5.59
C ARG A 126 5.02 19.46 6.40
N ILE A 127 6.31 19.60 6.33
CA ILE A 127 7.02 20.66 7.03
C ILE A 127 7.06 21.91 6.16
#